data_4436af207faf791708b1903def5854fe
#
_entry.id   4436af207faf791708b1903def5854fe
#
_cell.length_a   1.000
_cell.length_b   1.000
_cell.length_c   1.000
_cell.angle_alpha   90.00
_cell.angle_beta   90.00
_cell.angle_gamma   90.00
#
_symmetry.space_group_name_H-M   'P 1'
#
loop_
_entity.id
_entity.type
_entity.pdbx_description
1 polymer ?
#
loop_
_entity_poly.entity_id
_entity_poly.type
_entity_poly.pdbx_seq_one_letter_code
_entity_poly.pdbx_strand_id
1 'polypeptide(L)'
;MSFVRADDLIPFGPDQAIGRGWTKATDFAPVGVTWHWTATRDLALCSRVLGGPNAERKGEASAHYGIGRTFAEGVTRYVSIEDRSWHAGIYQTLMWNGKPLVNGEFKGTRTTIGVETVNIGNARPGVAAGIDWIDAAEPNGTHVMKVQPWTEDQVVMMIAVGKEIMARWPKIGFRAHHGHHDLCAGYKQDVAGFPFARVLRGIYDNDEIPDVWTPFWMPEGRQRALIALGYDLGPSGADGDWGHRSDVALRRFQREHGAAENGSWTTFVNWAVYDAMSQQAKTGTFEALQAVGV
;
A
#
# COMPACT_ATOMS: atom_id res chain seq x y z
N MET A 1 16.05 -18.77 -5.83
CA MET A 1 14.97 -19.66 -5.35
C MET A 1 13.86 -19.65 -6.40
N SER A 2 13.27 -20.81 -6.69
CA SER A 2 12.19 -20.95 -7.68
C SER A 2 10.84 -21.04 -6.96
N PHE A 3 9.82 -20.38 -7.50
CA PHE A 3 8.43 -20.48 -7.02
C PHE A 3 7.50 -20.82 -8.18
N VAL A 4 6.32 -21.34 -7.86
CA VAL A 4 5.32 -21.72 -8.85
C VAL A 4 4.77 -20.44 -9.52
N ARG A 5 4.67 -20.48 -10.84
CA ARG A 5 4.00 -19.41 -11.62
C ARG A 5 2.89 -20.01 -12.46
N ALA A 6 1.76 -19.36 -12.44
CA ALA A 6 0.60 -19.74 -13.25
C ALA A 6 0.02 -18.50 -13.95
N ASP A 7 -0.47 -18.71 -15.16
CA ASP A 7 -1.29 -17.75 -15.89
C ASP A 7 -2.72 -18.24 -15.86
N ASP A 8 -3.51 -17.67 -14.97
CA ASP A 8 -4.91 -17.98 -14.77
C ASP A 8 -5.75 -16.79 -15.26
N LEU A 9 -5.46 -16.39 -16.51
CA LEU A 9 -6.04 -15.20 -17.11
C LEU A 9 -7.55 -15.33 -17.19
N ILE A 10 -8.24 -14.33 -16.69
CA ILE A 10 -9.69 -14.21 -16.75
C ILE A 10 -10.07 -14.06 -18.24
N PRO A 11 -10.79 -15.00 -18.84
CA PRO A 11 -11.08 -14.95 -20.26
C PRO A 11 -11.99 -13.78 -20.60
N PHE A 12 -11.84 -13.24 -21.82
CA PHE A 12 -12.80 -12.32 -22.43
C PHE A 12 -14.11 -13.06 -22.73
N GLY A 13 -15.22 -12.55 -22.24
CA GLY A 13 -16.55 -13.03 -22.67
C GLY A 13 -17.00 -12.38 -23.96
N PRO A 14 -17.99 -12.96 -24.64
CA PRO A 14 -18.59 -12.36 -25.84
C PRO A 14 -19.14 -10.95 -25.59
N ASP A 15 -19.59 -10.66 -24.37
CA ASP A 15 -20.05 -9.33 -23.97
C ASP A 15 -18.96 -8.65 -23.13
N GLN A 16 -18.10 -7.90 -23.78
CA GLN A 16 -16.89 -7.28 -23.22
C GLN A 16 -17.12 -6.26 -22.09
N ALA A 17 -18.34 -5.90 -21.82
CA ALA A 17 -18.70 -4.81 -20.91
C ALA A 17 -19.22 -5.25 -19.53
N ILE A 18 -19.68 -6.47 -19.35
CA ILE A 18 -20.41 -6.87 -18.15
C ILE A 18 -19.89 -8.18 -17.61
N GLY A 19 -19.33 -8.15 -16.41
CA GLY A 19 -19.31 -9.28 -15.52
C GLY A 19 -17.99 -10.02 -15.32
N ARG A 20 -16.82 -9.47 -15.66
CA ARG A 20 -15.55 -10.19 -15.51
C ARG A 20 -14.44 -9.46 -14.73
N GLY A 21 -14.74 -8.34 -14.11
CA GLY A 21 -13.81 -7.69 -13.20
C GLY A 21 -12.60 -7.03 -13.87
N TRP A 22 -12.57 -6.84 -15.19
CA TRP A 22 -11.49 -6.15 -15.88
C TRP A 22 -11.94 -5.52 -17.21
N THR A 23 -11.14 -4.59 -17.71
CA THR A 23 -11.41 -3.89 -18.96
C THR A 23 -10.19 -3.95 -19.87
N LYS A 24 -10.39 -4.38 -21.10
CA LYS A 24 -9.34 -4.29 -22.12
C LYS A 24 -9.04 -2.83 -22.40
N ALA A 25 -7.77 -2.47 -22.36
CA ALA A 25 -7.36 -1.09 -22.51
C ALA A 25 -6.38 -0.94 -23.67
N THR A 26 -6.64 0.04 -24.54
CA THR A 26 -5.71 0.44 -25.62
C THR A 26 -4.80 1.59 -25.19
N ASP A 27 -5.11 2.23 -24.05
CA ASP A 27 -4.49 3.46 -23.54
C ASP A 27 -4.06 3.35 -22.08
N PHE A 28 -3.92 2.13 -21.56
CA PHE A 28 -3.50 1.93 -20.18
C PHE A 28 -2.03 2.30 -20.01
N ALA A 29 -1.80 3.34 -19.21
CA ALA A 29 -0.48 3.80 -18.84
C ALA A 29 -0.44 3.95 -17.31
N PRO A 30 -0.13 2.88 -16.56
CA PRO A 30 -0.14 2.93 -15.11
C PRO A 30 0.96 3.85 -14.58
N VAL A 31 0.63 4.60 -13.55
CA VAL A 31 1.52 5.54 -12.87
C VAL A 31 1.96 5.04 -11.50
N GLY A 32 1.43 3.91 -11.03
CA GLY A 32 1.78 3.33 -9.75
C GLY A 32 1.34 1.88 -9.58
N VAL A 33 1.71 1.33 -8.43
CA VAL A 33 1.35 -0.03 -7.99
C VAL A 33 0.59 0.06 -6.68
N THR A 34 -0.60 -0.54 -6.65
CA THR A 34 -1.41 -0.68 -5.44
C THR A 34 -1.25 -2.09 -4.89
N TRP A 35 -0.73 -2.17 -3.68
CA TRP A 35 -0.59 -3.41 -2.93
C TRP A 35 -1.84 -3.65 -2.09
N HIS A 36 -2.30 -4.90 -2.09
CA HIS A 36 -3.46 -5.35 -1.35
C HIS A 36 -3.14 -6.56 -0.48
N TRP A 37 -3.92 -6.76 0.57
CA TRP A 37 -4.08 -8.08 1.17
C TRP A 37 -5.43 -8.66 0.78
N THR A 38 -5.44 -9.96 0.52
CA THR A 38 -6.64 -10.66 -0.01
C THR A 38 -7.76 -10.85 1.03
N ALA A 39 -7.46 -10.70 2.32
CA ALA A 39 -8.30 -11.16 3.42
C ALA A 39 -8.65 -12.66 3.34
N THR A 40 -7.82 -13.45 2.63
CA THR A 40 -7.94 -14.90 2.47
C THR A 40 -6.74 -15.63 3.07
N ARG A 41 -6.85 -16.95 3.29
CA ARG A 41 -5.80 -17.75 3.90
C ARG A 41 -4.87 -18.45 2.91
N ASP A 42 -5.27 -18.59 1.66
CA ASP A 42 -4.52 -19.27 0.60
C ASP A 42 -4.80 -18.67 -0.78
N LEU A 43 -3.93 -18.97 -1.75
CA LEU A 43 -4.01 -18.44 -3.11
C LEU A 43 -5.20 -19.04 -3.89
N ALA A 44 -5.58 -20.27 -3.60
CA ALA A 44 -6.72 -20.91 -4.26
C ALA A 44 -8.03 -20.18 -3.90
N LEU A 45 -8.18 -19.78 -2.64
CA LEU A 45 -9.33 -18.97 -2.20
C LEU A 45 -9.27 -17.56 -2.79
N CYS A 46 -8.09 -16.95 -2.85
CA CYS A 46 -7.88 -15.66 -3.53
C CYS A 46 -8.34 -15.74 -4.99
N SER A 47 -7.92 -16.75 -5.74
CA SER A 47 -8.32 -16.98 -7.13
C SER A 47 -9.83 -17.14 -7.30
N ARG A 48 -10.50 -17.84 -6.38
CA ARG A 48 -11.97 -17.97 -6.41
C ARG A 48 -12.70 -16.64 -6.18
N VAL A 49 -12.10 -15.75 -5.37
CA VAL A 49 -12.71 -14.44 -5.05
C VAL A 49 -12.44 -13.43 -6.14
N LEU A 50 -11.22 -13.40 -6.71
CA LEU A 50 -10.76 -12.34 -7.61
C LEU A 50 -10.89 -12.67 -9.10
N GLY A 51 -11.57 -13.72 -9.45
CA GLY A 51 -11.94 -13.95 -10.83
C GLY A 51 -11.09 -14.90 -11.63
N GLY A 52 -10.45 -15.90 -11.02
CA GLY A 52 -10.00 -17.07 -11.76
C GLY A 52 -11.16 -17.70 -12.55
N PRO A 53 -10.91 -18.61 -13.50
CA PRO A 53 -11.95 -19.19 -14.37
C PRO A 53 -13.12 -19.84 -13.59
N ASN A 54 -12.89 -20.15 -12.31
CA ASN A 54 -13.88 -20.69 -11.39
C ASN A 54 -14.33 -19.69 -10.32
N ALA A 55 -14.24 -18.39 -10.58
CA ALA A 55 -14.59 -17.37 -9.58
C ALA A 55 -16.05 -17.47 -9.12
N GLU A 56 -16.24 -17.46 -7.80
CA GLU A 56 -17.57 -17.43 -7.17
C GLU A 56 -18.27 -16.08 -7.40
N ARG A 57 -17.48 -14.99 -7.45
CA ARG A 57 -17.96 -13.65 -7.76
C ARG A 57 -17.66 -13.29 -9.22
N LYS A 58 -18.64 -13.43 -10.07
CA LYS A 58 -18.49 -13.09 -11.48
C LYS A 58 -18.54 -11.57 -11.66
N GLY A 59 -17.38 -10.95 -11.93
CA GLY A 59 -17.33 -9.61 -12.48
C GLY A 59 -17.36 -8.44 -11.51
N GLU A 60 -17.12 -8.66 -10.21
CA GLU A 60 -17.16 -7.57 -9.22
C GLU A 60 -15.77 -6.98 -8.91
N ALA A 61 -14.71 -7.78 -8.98
CA ALA A 61 -13.35 -7.35 -8.71
C ALA A 61 -12.33 -8.29 -9.38
N SER A 62 -11.13 -7.79 -9.62
CA SER A 62 -9.98 -8.58 -10.07
C SER A 62 -8.69 -7.92 -9.61
N ALA A 63 -7.55 -8.57 -9.86
CA ALA A 63 -6.22 -7.98 -9.72
C ALA A 63 -5.37 -8.38 -10.92
N HIS A 64 -4.20 -7.76 -11.10
CA HIS A 64 -3.26 -8.24 -12.10
C HIS A 64 -2.55 -9.49 -11.62
N TYR A 65 -2.15 -9.53 -10.35
CA TYR A 65 -1.44 -10.64 -9.73
C TYR A 65 -2.07 -11.06 -8.41
N GLY A 66 -1.98 -12.35 -8.13
CA GLY A 66 -2.15 -12.95 -6.80
C GLY A 66 -0.83 -13.57 -6.35
N ILE A 67 -0.40 -13.31 -5.12
CA ILE A 67 0.80 -13.86 -4.51
C ILE A 67 0.40 -14.71 -3.31
N GLY A 68 0.81 -15.98 -3.31
CA GLY A 68 0.57 -16.92 -2.21
C GLY A 68 1.39 -16.60 -0.97
N ARG A 69 1.20 -17.39 0.10
CA ARG A 69 2.01 -17.24 1.33
C ARG A 69 3.34 -17.96 1.26
N THR A 70 3.45 -18.97 0.39
CA THR A 70 4.65 -19.81 0.24
C THR A 70 5.04 -19.93 -1.23
N PHE A 71 6.29 -20.31 -1.48
CA PHE A 71 6.75 -20.60 -2.85
C PHE A 71 5.95 -21.74 -3.51
N ALA A 72 5.41 -22.67 -2.72
CA ALA A 72 4.57 -23.76 -3.23
C ALA A 72 3.21 -23.25 -3.75
N GLU A 73 2.61 -22.25 -3.11
CA GLU A 73 1.43 -21.57 -3.62
C GLU A 73 1.78 -20.70 -4.83
N GLY A 74 2.93 -20.03 -4.79
CA GLY A 74 3.49 -19.28 -5.89
C GLY A 74 2.79 -17.97 -6.22
N VAL A 75 2.81 -17.62 -7.49
CA VAL A 75 2.25 -16.40 -8.07
C VAL A 75 1.32 -16.75 -9.23
N THR A 76 0.14 -16.15 -9.25
CA THR A 76 -0.82 -16.27 -10.35
C THR A 76 -1.06 -14.90 -11.00
N ARG A 77 -1.09 -14.85 -12.32
CA ARG A 77 -1.49 -13.67 -13.07
C ARG A 77 -2.95 -13.82 -13.52
N TYR A 78 -3.81 -12.90 -13.11
CA TYR A 78 -5.25 -12.91 -13.42
C TYR A 78 -5.58 -12.01 -14.61
N VAL A 79 -5.00 -10.83 -14.67
CA VAL A 79 -5.22 -9.84 -15.72
C VAL A 79 -3.88 -9.42 -16.29
N SER A 80 -3.81 -9.25 -17.61
CA SER A 80 -2.61 -8.72 -18.26
C SER A 80 -2.28 -7.33 -17.71
N ILE A 81 -0.99 -7.05 -17.47
CA ILE A 81 -0.52 -5.71 -17.05
C ILE A 81 -0.66 -4.65 -18.15
N GLU A 82 -1.15 -5.02 -19.34
CA GLU A 82 -1.53 -4.12 -20.42
C GLU A 82 -3.00 -3.66 -20.29
N ASP A 83 -3.79 -4.33 -19.47
CA ASP A 83 -5.21 -4.10 -19.31
C ASP A 83 -5.52 -3.49 -17.93
N ARG A 84 -6.76 -3.14 -17.66
CA ARG A 84 -7.20 -2.59 -16.37
C ARG A 84 -7.89 -3.65 -15.54
N SER A 85 -7.29 -4.10 -14.46
CA SER A 85 -7.97 -4.90 -13.44
C SER A 85 -8.84 -4.01 -12.54
N TRP A 86 -9.92 -4.56 -11.98
CA TRP A 86 -10.84 -3.82 -11.11
C TRP A 86 -10.52 -4.04 -9.63
N HIS A 87 -9.33 -3.60 -9.21
CA HIS A 87 -8.81 -3.83 -7.86
C HIS A 87 -9.12 -2.70 -6.86
N ALA A 88 -9.37 -1.48 -7.32
CA ALA A 88 -9.61 -0.31 -6.48
C ALA A 88 -10.71 0.57 -7.09
N GLY A 89 -11.97 0.12 -6.93
CA GLY A 89 -13.13 0.78 -7.54
C GLY A 89 -13.50 2.12 -6.91
N ILE A 90 -13.34 2.26 -5.58
CA ILE A 90 -13.51 3.51 -4.84
C ILE A 90 -12.12 4.08 -4.61
N TYR A 91 -11.89 5.33 -5.01
CA TYR A 91 -10.60 5.99 -4.84
C TYR A 91 -10.80 7.48 -4.59
N GLN A 92 -9.82 8.07 -3.93
CA GLN A 92 -9.67 9.52 -3.80
C GLN A 92 -8.49 9.97 -4.66
N THR A 93 -8.60 11.16 -5.23
CA THR A 93 -7.46 11.77 -5.91
C THR A 93 -6.41 12.12 -4.86
N LEU A 94 -5.22 11.54 -4.99
CA LEU A 94 -4.11 11.81 -4.11
C LEU A 94 -3.38 13.06 -4.58
N MET A 95 -3.45 14.08 -3.76
CA MET A 95 -2.80 15.37 -4.01
C MET A 95 -1.55 15.50 -3.13
N TRP A 96 -0.49 16.03 -3.70
CA TRP A 96 0.73 16.38 -3.00
C TRP A 96 1.23 17.76 -3.45
N ASN A 97 1.54 18.63 -2.50
CA ASN A 97 1.94 20.02 -2.80
C ASN A 97 0.97 20.72 -3.77
N GLY A 98 -0.34 20.53 -3.59
CA GLY A 98 -1.37 21.11 -4.45
C GLY A 98 -1.38 20.58 -5.89
N LYS A 99 -0.62 19.54 -6.18
CA LYS A 99 -0.56 18.88 -7.50
C LYS A 99 -0.94 17.41 -7.37
N PRO A 100 -1.53 16.82 -8.41
CA PRO A 100 -1.66 15.36 -8.46
C PRO A 100 -0.29 14.69 -8.27
N LEU A 101 -0.25 13.67 -7.43
CA LEU A 101 0.97 12.90 -7.19
C LEU A 101 1.36 12.20 -8.50
N VAL A 102 2.54 12.55 -9.02
CA VAL A 102 3.05 12.07 -10.31
C VAL A 102 2.28 12.64 -11.52
N ASN A 103 2.88 12.64 -12.70
CA ASN A 103 2.32 13.09 -13.98
C ASN A 103 1.04 12.33 -14.40
N GLY A 104 0.05 12.33 -13.53
CA GLY A 104 -1.20 11.61 -13.65
C GLY A 104 -1.80 11.40 -12.27
N GLU A 105 -3.07 11.53 -12.17
CA GLU A 105 -3.80 11.26 -10.95
C GLU A 105 -3.78 9.76 -10.69
N PHE A 106 -3.50 9.34 -9.44
CA PHE A 106 -3.84 7.99 -9.01
C PHE A 106 -5.36 7.85 -9.01
N LYS A 107 -5.88 7.15 -9.99
CA LYS A 107 -7.31 6.90 -10.16
C LYS A 107 -7.65 5.42 -9.96
N GLY A 108 -7.06 4.81 -8.90
CA GLY A 108 -7.30 3.41 -8.58
C GLY A 108 -7.11 2.50 -9.79
N THR A 109 -8.09 1.70 -10.07
CA THR A 109 -8.16 0.78 -11.22
C THR A 109 -7.74 1.40 -12.57
N ARG A 110 -7.95 2.71 -12.78
CA ARG A 110 -7.66 3.34 -14.07
C ARG A 110 -6.18 3.60 -14.32
N THR A 111 -5.40 3.74 -13.27
CA THR A 111 -4.01 4.23 -13.38
C THR A 111 -3.01 3.46 -12.53
N THR A 112 -3.40 2.36 -11.91
CA THR A 112 -2.48 1.55 -11.11
C THR A 112 -2.56 0.07 -11.43
N ILE A 113 -1.43 -0.62 -11.23
CA ILE A 113 -1.36 -2.08 -11.24
C ILE A 113 -1.77 -2.59 -9.86
N GLY A 114 -2.76 -3.46 -9.78
CA GLY A 114 -3.19 -4.09 -8.51
C GLY A 114 -2.49 -5.41 -8.27
N VAL A 115 -1.88 -5.58 -7.11
CA VAL A 115 -1.22 -6.81 -6.67
C VAL A 115 -1.85 -7.25 -5.35
N GLU A 116 -2.52 -8.39 -5.39
CA GLU A 116 -3.11 -9.03 -4.21
C GLU A 116 -2.12 -10.01 -3.59
N THR A 117 -1.91 -9.92 -2.30
CA THR A 117 -1.04 -10.86 -1.60
C THR A 117 -1.82 -11.56 -0.50
N VAL A 118 -1.73 -12.90 -0.48
CA VAL A 118 -2.45 -13.72 0.49
C VAL A 118 -2.06 -13.33 1.91
N ASN A 119 -3.00 -12.79 2.61
CA ASN A 119 -2.88 -12.38 4.00
C ASN A 119 -4.30 -12.22 4.56
N ILE A 120 -4.53 -12.73 5.75
CA ILE A 120 -5.84 -12.65 6.42
C ILE A 120 -6.19 -11.19 6.82
N GLY A 121 -5.18 -10.33 6.86
CA GLY A 121 -5.32 -8.94 7.29
C GLY A 121 -5.25 -8.83 8.81
N ASN A 122 -6.23 -8.15 9.39
CA ASN A 122 -6.27 -7.89 10.83
C ASN A 122 -7.00 -8.97 11.61
N ALA A 123 -6.67 -9.09 12.90
CA ALA A 123 -7.37 -9.94 13.85
C ALA A 123 -8.81 -9.46 14.04
N ARG A 124 -9.76 -10.39 13.92
CA ARG A 124 -11.20 -10.15 14.10
C ARG A 124 -11.91 -11.42 14.53
N PRO A 125 -13.11 -11.34 15.13
CA PRO A 125 -13.89 -12.52 15.48
C PRO A 125 -14.05 -13.50 14.31
N GLY A 126 -13.82 -14.79 14.56
CA GLY A 126 -13.94 -15.86 13.55
C GLY A 126 -12.68 -16.06 12.69
N VAL A 127 -11.65 -15.28 12.85
CA VAL A 127 -10.34 -15.51 12.22
C VAL A 127 -9.53 -16.50 13.05
N ALA A 128 -8.82 -17.40 12.36
CA ALA A 128 -8.16 -18.57 12.91
C ALA A 128 -7.27 -18.29 14.13
N ALA A 129 -7.36 -19.18 15.13
CA ALA A 129 -6.36 -19.29 16.18
C ALA A 129 -4.99 -19.75 15.61
N GLY A 130 -3.90 -19.41 16.28
CA GLY A 130 -2.55 -19.88 15.93
C GLY A 130 -1.78 -18.98 14.95
N ILE A 131 -2.20 -17.74 14.78
CA ILE A 131 -1.42 -16.72 14.04
C ILE A 131 -0.59 -15.92 15.05
N ASP A 132 0.71 -15.83 14.79
CA ASP A 132 1.62 -14.94 15.54
C ASP A 132 1.41 -13.49 15.05
N TRP A 133 0.40 -12.85 15.61
CA TRP A 133 0.01 -11.49 15.24
C TRP A 133 1.08 -10.48 15.63
N ILE A 134 1.34 -9.51 14.77
CA ILE A 134 2.17 -8.34 15.06
C ILE A 134 1.31 -7.09 15.22
N ASP A 135 1.81 -6.12 15.98
CA ASP A 135 1.16 -4.82 16.12
C ASP A 135 1.55 -3.90 14.96
N ALA A 136 0.57 -3.23 14.38
CA ALA A 136 0.78 -2.17 13.41
C ALA A 136 -0.28 -1.09 13.60
N ALA A 137 0.09 0.18 13.44
CA ALA A 137 -0.91 1.23 13.44
C ALA A 137 -1.87 1.03 12.26
N GLU A 138 -3.12 1.31 12.48
CA GLU A 138 -4.06 1.44 11.39
C GLU A 138 -3.50 2.43 10.37
N PRO A 139 -3.49 2.09 9.07
CA PRO A 139 -2.90 2.97 8.06
C PRO A 139 -3.49 4.37 8.07
N ASN A 140 -4.78 4.50 8.37
CA ASN A 140 -5.47 5.77 8.49
C ASN A 140 -5.26 6.49 9.85
N GLY A 141 -4.51 5.88 10.77
CA GLY A 141 -3.81 6.62 11.80
C GLY A 141 -4.40 6.72 13.18
N THR A 142 -5.43 5.95 13.54
CA THR A 142 -6.10 6.22 14.83
C THR A 142 -5.81 5.22 15.93
N HIS A 143 -5.47 3.98 15.64
CA HIS A 143 -5.21 2.96 16.68
C HIS A 143 -4.26 1.86 16.19
N VAL A 144 -3.79 1.06 17.11
CA VAL A 144 -2.97 -0.12 16.82
C VAL A 144 -3.88 -1.32 16.59
N MET A 145 -3.61 -2.06 15.53
CA MET A 145 -4.28 -3.31 15.19
C MET A 145 -3.30 -4.48 15.20
N LYS A 146 -3.82 -5.67 15.45
CA LYS A 146 -3.09 -6.91 15.27
C LYS A 146 -3.21 -7.35 13.82
N VAL A 147 -2.09 -7.50 13.11
CA VAL A 147 -2.07 -7.91 11.70
C VAL A 147 -1.26 -9.18 11.51
N GLN A 148 -1.61 -9.97 10.47
CA GLN A 148 -0.84 -11.15 10.13
C GLN A 148 0.51 -10.73 9.52
N PRO A 149 1.65 -11.27 10.01
CA PRO A 149 2.96 -10.95 9.45
C PRO A 149 3.09 -11.47 8.01
N TRP A 150 3.89 -10.77 7.24
CA TRP A 150 4.29 -11.17 5.88
C TRP A 150 5.42 -12.20 5.95
N THR A 151 5.40 -13.20 5.09
CA THR A 151 6.43 -14.25 5.06
C THR A 151 7.63 -13.84 4.19
N GLU A 152 8.78 -14.46 4.42
CA GLU A 152 9.96 -14.28 3.58
C GLU A 152 9.69 -14.69 2.12
N ASP A 153 8.97 -15.79 1.92
CA ASP A 153 8.56 -16.25 0.59
C ASP A 153 7.74 -15.17 -0.12
N GLN A 154 6.83 -14.53 0.60
CA GLN A 154 6.02 -13.43 0.04
C GLN A 154 6.89 -12.25 -0.37
N VAL A 155 7.82 -11.83 0.47
CA VAL A 155 8.73 -10.71 0.14
C VAL A 155 9.52 -11.00 -1.14
N VAL A 156 10.06 -12.20 -1.28
CA VAL A 156 10.78 -12.60 -2.51
C VAL A 156 9.87 -12.58 -3.73
N MET A 157 8.65 -13.11 -3.61
CA MET A 157 7.67 -13.11 -4.70
C MET A 157 7.17 -11.71 -5.05
N MET A 158 6.94 -10.84 -4.06
CA MET A 158 6.61 -9.42 -4.26
C MET A 158 7.69 -8.69 -5.05
N ILE A 159 8.95 -8.90 -4.69
CA ILE A 159 10.10 -8.32 -5.42
C ILE A 159 10.12 -8.82 -6.86
N ALA A 160 9.93 -10.11 -7.09
CA ALA A 160 9.94 -10.67 -8.44
C ALA A 160 8.79 -10.13 -9.31
N VAL A 161 7.57 -10.03 -8.76
CA VAL A 161 6.41 -9.43 -9.43
C VAL A 161 6.66 -7.95 -9.69
N GLY A 162 7.19 -7.22 -8.71
CA GLY A 162 7.53 -5.81 -8.87
C GLY A 162 8.55 -5.58 -9.99
N LYS A 163 9.61 -6.39 -10.07
CA LYS A 163 10.60 -6.33 -11.17
C LYS A 163 9.96 -6.61 -12.54
N GLU A 164 9.04 -7.55 -12.64
CA GLU A 164 8.30 -7.81 -13.87
C GLU A 164 7.45 -6.59 -14.29
N ILE A 165 6.75 -5.97 -13.33
CA ILE A 165 5.99 -4.74 -13.58
C ILE A 165 6.92 -3.61 -14.04
N MET A 166 8.06 -3.41 -13.37
CA MET A 166 9.03 -2.34 -13.74
C MET A 166 9.70 -2.60 -15.08
N ALA A 167 9.94 -3.85 -15.47
CA ALA A 167 10.44 -4.18 -16.79
C ALA A 167 9.50 -3.72 -17.91
N ARG A 168 8.20 -3.77 -17.68
CA ARG A 168 7.17 -3.31 -18.63
C ARG A 168 6.86 -1.82 -18.50
N TRP A 169 6.86 -1.30 -17.28
CA TRP A 169 6.46 0.08 -16.95
C TRP A 169 7.56 0.84 -16.19
N PRO A 170 8.73 1.08 -16.81
CA PRO A 170 9.92 1.61 -16.13
C PRO A 170 9.78 3.06 -15.65
N LYS A 171 8.72 3.75 -16.01
CA LYS A 171 8.43 5.11 -15.53
C LYS A 171 7.77 5.14 -14.16
N ILE A 172 7.29 4.03 -13.64
CA ILE A 172 6.77 3.95 -12.28
C ILE A 172 7.95 4.06 -11.30
N GLY A 173 8.01 5.14 -10.53
CA GLY A 173 9.05 5.34 -9.52
C GLY A 173 8.73 4.66 -8.20
N PHE A 174 9.74 4.47 -7.34
CA PHE A 174 9.55 3.79 -6.06
C PHE A 174 8.55 4.49 -5.12
N ARG A 175 8.41 5.80 -5.23
CA ARG A 175 7.40 6.57 -4.46
C ARG A 175 5.97 6.36 -4.95
N ALA A 176 5.78 5.70 -6.08
CA ALA A 176 4.48 5.42 -6.66
C ALA A 176 3.89 4.06 -6.22
N HIS A 177 4.56 3.37 -5.30
CA HIS A 177 4.04 2.17 -4.64
C HIS A 177 3.30 2.56 -3.36
N HIS A 178 2.09 2.06 -3.21
CA HIS A 178 1.20 2.42 -2.10
C HIS A 178 0.27 1.26 -1.75
N GLY A 179 -0.36 1.33 -0.58
CA GLY A 179 -1.41 0.39 -0.19
C GLY A 179 -2.79 0.83 -0.68
N HIS A 180 -3.75 -0.07 -0.66
CA HIS A 180 -5.13 0.26 -1.00
C HIS A 180 -5.72 1.32 -0.06
N HIS A 181 -5.32 1.32 1.22
CA HIS A 181 -5.72 2.33 2.19
C HIS A 181 -5.35 3.76 1.77
N ASP A 182 -4.29 3.92 1.00
CA ASP A 182 -3.85 5.23 0.50
C ASP A 182 -4.84 5.82 -0.51
N LEU A 183 -5.47 4.95 -1.32
CA LEU A 183 -6.49 5.34 -2.30
C LEU A 183 -7.86 5.54 -1.67
N CYS A 184 -8.16 4.81 -0.60
CA CYS A 184 -9.45 4.72 0.04
C CYS A 184 -9.35 5.06 1.54
N ALA A 185 -8.74 6.21 1.86
CA ALA A 185 -8.52 6.67 3.23
C ALA A 185 -9.81 6.67 4.06
N GLY A 186 -9.74 6.10 5.27
CA GLY A 186 -10.88 5.96 6.16
C GLY A 186 -11.82 4.78 5.86
N TYR A 187 -11.58 4.03 4.77
CA TYR A 187 -12.41 2.89 4.40
C TYR A 187 -11.63 1.57 4.32
N LYS A 188 -10.40 1.62 3.81
CA LYS A 188 -9.53 0.44 3.66
C LYS A 188 -8.39 0.45 4.66
N GLN A 189 -7.96 -0.74 5.09
CA GLN A 189 -6.87 -0.96 6.03
C GLN A 189 -5.69 -1.72 5.41
N ASP A 190 -5.87 -2.23 4.19
CA ASP A 190 -4.81 -2.94 3.47
C ASP A 190 -3.86 -1.92 2.82
N VAL A 191 -2.60 -2.04 3.05
CA VAL A 191 -1.85 -3.15 3.62
C VAL A 191 -1.11 -2.73 4.91
N ALA A 192 -1.75 -2.81 6.07
CA ALA A 192 -1.05 -2.51 7.31
C ALA A 192 0.13 -3.48 7.53
N GLY A 193 1.23 -2.97 8.05
CA GLY A 193 2.40 -3.78 8.32
C GLY A 193 3.14 -4.31 7.09
N PHE A 194 2.92 -3.75 5.91
CA PHE A 194 3.61 -4.17 4.68
C PHE A 194 5.08 -3.74 4.68
N PRO A 195 6.03 -4.63 4.34
CA PRO A 195 7.45 -4.33 4.39
C PRO A 195 7.93 -3.51 3.18
N PHE A 196 7.35 -2.33 2.97
CA PHE A 196 7.57 -1.48 1.81
C PHE A 196 9.05 -1.24 1.52
N ALA A 197 9.83 -0.79 2.50
CA ALA A 197 11.24 -0.44 2.29
C ALA A 197 12.02 -1.63 1.70
N ARG A 198 11.85 -2.81 2.29
CA ARG A 198 12.53 -4.02 1.85
C ARG A 198 12.10 -4.45 0.44
N VAL A 199 10.78 -4.43 0.18
CA VAL A 199 10.22 -4.79 -1.12
C VAL A 199 10.72 -3.81 -2.20
N LEU A 200 10.68 -2.51 -1.94
CA LEU A 200 11.09 -1.49 -2.90
C LEU A 200 12.60 -1.51 -3.16
N ARG A 201 13.44 -1.67 -2.13
CA ARG A 201 14.88 -1.87 -2.32
C ARG A 201 15.17 -3.05 -3.26
N GLY A 202 14.46 -4.16 -3.05
CA GLY A 202 14.60 -5.34 -3.92
C GLY A 202 14.07 -5.13 -5.34
N ILE A 203 12.96 -4.41 -5.53
CA ILE A 203 12.39 -4.13 -6.86
C ILE A 203 13.33 -3.26 -7.70
N TYR A 204 13.88 -2.20 -7.09
CA TYR A 204 14.68 -1.20 -7.79
C TYR A 204 16.19 -1.46 -7.72
N ASP A 205 16.62 -2.56 -7.08
CA ASP A 205 18.05 -2.87 -6.82
C ASP A 205 18.78 -1.65 -6.21
N ASN A 206 18.13 -0.99 -5.23
CA ASN A 206 18.62 0.25 -4.63
C ASN A 206 18.44 0.23 -3.11
N ASP A 207 19.51 -0.05 -2.39
CA ASP A 207 19.54 -0.09 -0.92
C ASP A 207 19.45 1.31 -0.27
N GLU A 208 19.66 2.39 -1.06
CA GLU A 208 19.56 3.77 -0.58
C GLU A 208 18.13 4.27 -0.47
N ILE A 209 17.11 3.51 -0.93
CA ILE A 209 15.71 3.87 -0.72
C ILE A 209 15.47 3.95 0.79
N PRO A 210 15.11 5.14 1.32
CA PRO A 210 14.93 5.32 2.76
C PRO A 210 13.74 4.50 3.27
N ASP A 211 13.83 4.04 4.50
CA ASP A 211 12.69 3.44 5.19
C ASP A 211 11.82 4.55 5.79
N VAL A 212 10.79 4.93 5.08
CA VAL A 212 9.82 5.92 5.53
C VAL A 212 8.57 5.30 6.17
N TRP A 213 8.58 3.98 6.42
CA TRP A 213 7.42 3.27 6.99
C TRP A 213 7.68 2.81 8.41
N THR A 214 8.82 2.16 8.69
CA THR A 214 9.14 1.63 10.01
C THR A 214 9.12 2.71 11.10
N PRO A 215 9.66 3.92 10.93
CA PRO A 215 9.60 4.97 11.94
C PRO A 215 8.15 5.40 12.28
N PHE A 216 7.24 5.26 11.32
CA PHE A 216 5.83 5.65 11.45
C PHE A 216 4.88 4.46 11.56
N TRP A 217 5.43 3.28 11.88
CA TRP A 217 4.68 2.04 12.06
C TRP A 217 3.70 2.11 13.23
N MET A 218 4.07 2.85 14.29
CA MET A 218 3.25 3.05 15.48
C MET A 218 2.83 4.53 15.62
N PRO A 219 1.68 4.81 16.26
CA PRO A 219 1.21 6.18 16.46
C PRO A 219 2.22 7.09 17.16
N GLU A 220 2.98 6.56 18.12
CA GLU A 220 4.04 7.30 18.83
C GLU A 220 5.11 7.85 17.87
N GLY A 221 5.56 7.06 16.90
CA GLY A 221 6.53 7.51 15.89
C GLY A 221 5.97 8.63 15.01
N ARG A 222 4.69 8.56 14.65
CA ARG A 222 3.99 9.64 13.91
C ARG A 222 3.89 10.92 14.74
N GLN A 223 3.55 10.82 16.02
CA GLN A 223 3.49 11.95 16.94
C GLN A 223 4.88 12.59 17.12
N ARG A 224 5.93 11.78 17.31
CA ARG A 224 7.32 12.27 17.41
C ARG A 224 7.73 13.06 16.16
N ALA A 225 7.37 12.56 14.97
CA ALA A 225 7.67 13.26 13.73
C ALA A 225 6.95 14.61 13.62
N LEU A 226 5.67 14.67 13.98
CA LEU A 226 4.93 15.94 14.01
C LEU A 226 5.54 16.94 15.01
N ILE A 227 5.92 16.49 16.22
CA ILE A 227 6.60 17.33 17.21
C ILE A 227 7.94 17.85 16.65
N ALA A 228 8.75 16.98 16.05
CA ALA A 228 10.03 17.35 15.45
C ALA A 228 9.88 18.40 14.34
N LEU A 229 8.74 18.37 13.63
CA LEU A 229 8.38 19.37 12.61
C LEU A 229 7.76 20.65 13.21
N GLY A 230 7.66 20.76 14.55
CA GLY A 230 7.18 21.96 15.23
C GLY A 230 5.67 22.02 15.48
N TYR A 231 4.96 20.89 15.36
CA TYR A 231 3.53 20.83 15.67
C TYR A 231 3.32 20.57 17.17
N ASP A 232 2.43 21.32 17.79
CA ASP A 232 2.12 21.19 19.22
C ASP A 232 1.07 20.07 19.43
N LEU A 233 1.47 19.00 20.08
CA LEU A 233 0.61 17.90 20.53
C LEU A 233 0.17 18.04 22.00
N GLY A 234 0.57 19.12 22.67
CA GLY A 234 0.24 19.39 24.08
C GLY A 234 1.15 18.64 25.07
N PRO A 235 0.78 18.64 26.36
CA PRO A 235 1.66 18.16 27.42
C PRO A 235 1.93 16.65 27.41
N SER A 236 1.05 15.85 26.80
CA SER A 236 1.25 14.39 26.68
C SER A 236 2.32 14.05 25.63
N GLY A 237 2.56 14.93 24.67
CA GLY A 237 3.58 14.72 23.64
C GLY A 237 3.28 13.49 22.77
N ALA A 238 4.31 12.66 22.55
CA ALA A 238 4.23 11.42 21.79
C ALA A 238 3.97 10.23 22.73
N ASP A 239 2.73 10.08 23.15
CA ASP A 239 2.29 9.07 24.14
C ASP A 239 1.76 7.77 23.49
N GLY A 240 1.66 7.74 22.15
CA GLY A 240 1.08 6.62 21.40
C GLY A 240 -0.44 6.61 21.35
N ASP A 241 -1.12 7.51 22.05
CA ASP A 241 -2.57 7.68 21.99
C ASP A 241 -2.92 8.76 20.96
N TRP A 242 -3.52 8.33 19.85
CA TRP A 242 -3.85 9.23 18.74
C TRP A 242 -5.14 10.02 19.03
N GLY A 243 -5.01 11.08 19.81
CA GLY A 243 -6.11 11.93 20.22
C GLY A 243 -6.35 13.11 19.26
N HIS A 244 -7.29 13.98 19.69
CA HIS A 244 -7.68 15.17 18.93
C HIS A 244 -6.50 16.08 18.56
N ARG A 245 -5.52 16.27 19.43
CA ARG A 245 -4.35 17.13 19.15
C ARG A 245 -3.46 16.54 18.04
N SER A 246 -3.28 15.22 18.02
CA SER A 246 -2.57 14.51 16.94
C SER A 246 -3.30 14.67 15.60
N ASP A 247 -4.64 14.55 15.59
CA ASP A 247 -5.44 14.73 14.38
C ASP A 247 -5.36 16.19 13.87
N VAL A 248 -5.46 17.18 14.73
CA VAL A 248 -5.31 18.59 14.37
C VAL A 248 -3.92 18.89 13.81
N ALA A 249 -2.86 18.37 14.44
CA ALA A 249 -1.50 18.53 13.97
C ALA A 249 -1.30 17.90 12.60
N LEU A 250 -1.79 16.67 12.38
CA LEU A 250 -1.72 16.00 11.09
C LEU A 250 -2.47 16.77 10.00
N ARG A 251 -3.70 17.22 10.26
CA ARG A 251 -4.48 18.00 9.29
C ARG A 251 -3.79 19.31 8.95
N ARG A 252 -3.20 19.97 9.94
CA ARG A 252 -2.42 21.19 9.72
C ARG A 252 -1.19 20.88 8.85
N PHE A 253 -0.44 19.82 9.13
CA PHE A 253 0.66 19.36 8.32
C PHE A 253 0.21 19.09 6.87
N GLN A 254 -0.88 18.34 6.69
CA GLN A 254 -1.42 18.03 5.37
C GLN A 254 -1.75 19.31 4.58
N ARG A 255 -2.42 20.28 5.20
CA ARG A 255 -2.75 21.57 4.58
C ARG A 255 -1.50 22.37 4.19
N GLU A 256 -0.53 22.48 5.09
CA GLU A 256 0.71 23.24 4.88
C GLU A 256 1.59 22.61 3.79
N HIS A 257 1.49 21.31 3.57
CA HIS A 257 2.20 20.56 2.53
C HIS A 257 1.34 20.23 1.30
N GLY A 258 0.15 20.83 1.16
CA GLY A 258 -0.72 20.66 0.00
C GLY A 258 -1.26 19.25 -0.22
N ALA A 259 -1.33 18.46 0.85
CA ALA A 259 -2.01 17.18 0.86
C ALA A 259 -3.53 17.34 1.15
N ALA A 260 -4.32 16.30 0.87
CA ALA A 260 -5.72 16.29 1.27
C ALA A 260 -5.83 16.35 2.80
N GLU A 261 -6.50 17.36 3.34
CA GLU A 261 -6.72 17.58 4.77
C GLU A 261 -7.78 16.61 5.32
N ASN A 262 -7.49 15.31 5.29
CA ASN A 262 -8.45 14.27 5.67
C ASN A 262 -8.15 13.60 7.01
N GLY A 263 -7.02 13.93 7.66
CA GLY A 263 -6.59 13.31 8.92
C GLY A 263 -6.10 11.87 8.78
N SER A 264 -5.88 11.38 7.57
CA SER A 264 -5.37 10.03 7.33
C SER A 264 -3.86 10.04 7.17
N TRP A 265 -3.18 9.12 7.87
CA TRP A 265 -1.73 8.94 7.75
C TRP A 265 -1.43 7.93 6.63
N THR A 266 -1.18 8.41 5.45
CA THR A 266 -0.94 7.60 4.24
C THR A 266 0.56 7.40 3.95
N THR A 267 0.90 6.48 3.05
CA THR A 267 2.26 6.33 2.50
C THR A 267 2.81 7.67 1.97
N PHE A 268 1.93 8.50 1.41
CA PHE A 268 2.35 9.82 0.91
C PHE A 268 2.64 10.81 2.03
N VAL A 269 1.96 10.70 3.16
CA VAL A 269 2.29 11.45 4.37
C VAL A 269 3.66 11.01 4.89
N ASN A 270 3.99 9.71 4.86
CA ASN A 270 5.32 9.24 5.22
C ASN A 270 6.41 9.94 4.39
N TRP A 271 6.26 9.95 3.06
CA TRP A 271 7.21 10.63 2.17
C TRP A 271 7.32 12.12 2.45
N ALA A 272 6.20 12.74 2.74
CA ALA A 272 6.13 14.14 3.04
C ALA A 272 6.85 14.54 4.32
N VAL A 273 6.59 13.79 5.37
CA VAL A 273 7.26 13.95 6.65
C VAL A 273 8.76 13.76 6.47
N TYR A 274 9.18 12.71 5.76
CA TYR A 274 10.58 12.46 5.45
C TYR A 274 11.22 13.64 4.69
N ASP A 275 10.56 14.16 3.66
CA ASP A 275 11.07 15.30 2.87
C ASP A 275 11.17 16.57 3.72
N ALA A 276 10.15 16.85 4.55
CA ALA A 276 10.15 18.00 5.45
C ALA A 276 11.28 17.92 6.50
N MET A 277 11.44 16.76 7.13
CA MET A 277 12.53 16.52 8.09
C MET A 277 13.91 16.59 7.43
N SER A 278 14.06 16.02 6.24
CA SER A 278 15.29 16.09 5.46
C SER A 278 15.66 17.55 5.06
N GLN A 279 14.66 18.36 4.78
CA GLN A 279 14.88 19.79 4.50
C GLN A 279 15.31 20.53 5.76
N GLN A 280 14.72 20.28 6.91
CA GLN A 280 15.15 20.86 8.19
C GLN A 280 16.59 20.44 8.53
N ALA A 281 16.97 19.17 8.33
CA ALA A 281 18.33 18.70 8.54
C ALA A 281 19.35 19.44 7.68
N LYS A 282 19.03 19.70 6.41
CA LYS A 282 19.90 20.50 5.50
C LYS A 282 20.04 21.95 5.91
N THR A 283 19.06 22.51 6.62
CA THR A 283 19.07 23.90 7.10
C THR A 283 19.66 24.05 8.49
N GLY A 284 20.22 22.99 9.09
CA GLY A 284 20.95 23.03 10.36
C GLY A 284 20.17 22.61 11.60
N THR A 285 18.95 22.07 11.43
CA THR A 285 18.13 21.50 12.52
C THR A 285 18.28 19.97 12.58
N PHE A 286 19.52 19.48 12.68
CA PHE A 286 19.88 18.06 12.56
C PHE A 286 19.33 17.12 13.64
N GLU A 287 18.83 17.66 14.75
CA GLU A 287 18.33 16.84 15.89
C GLU A 287 17.01 16.09 15.57
N ALA A 288 16.28 16.54 14.56
CA ALA A 288 14.94 16.01 14.27
C ALA A 288 14.94 14.58 13.71
N LEU A 289 15.90 14.23 12.83
CA LEU A 289 15.95 12.88 12.22
C LEU A 289 16.41 11.80 13.21
N GLN A 290 17.35 12.12 14.11
CA GLN A 290 17.81 11.19 15.13
C GLN A 290 16.72 10.90 16.19
N ALA A 291 15.84 11.87 16.47
CA ALA A 291 14.79 11.73 17.47
C ALA A 291 13.70 10.70 17.07
N VAL A 292 13.58 10.39 15.77
CA VAL A 292 12.57 9.43 15.25
C VAL A 292 13.19 8.16 14.68
N GLY A 293 14.51 7.98 14.76
CA GLY A 293 15.20 6.76 14.35
C GLY A 293 15.25 6.56 12.83
N VAL A 294 15.27 7.63 12.03
CA VAL A 294 15.43 7.61 10.56
C VAL A 294 16.87 7.88 10.16
#